data_62454c8242639267c565798557f2043e
#
_entry.id   62454c8242639267c565798557f2043e
#
_cell.length_a   1.000
_cell.length_b   1.000
_cell.length_c   1.000
_cell.angle_alpha   90.00
_cell.angle_beta   90.00
_cell.angle_gamma   90.00
#
_symmetry.space_group_name_H-M   'P 1'
#
loop_
_entity.id
_entity.type
_entity.pdbx_description
1 polymer ?
#
loop_
_entity_poly.entity_id
_entity_poly.type
_entity_poly.pdbx_seq_one_letter_code
_entity_poly.pdbx_strand_id
1 'polypeptide(L)'
;LICGSDQIWNPKITNGLDPFYTAEIQTDAKYISYAVSSEIKPNQQGLEAYKGVLQRFSKISVRESLFKEQLQTLTNKKIIQVLDPVFLLSVEDWLRFSKKPFKEENYILVYQVKRDRNVLRYAQQLSISNDCKIMEITAEADFFPRKKRYSMLSPQQFVGAFANAKFVVTTSFH
;
A
#
# COMPACT_ATOMS: atom_id res chain seq x y z
N LEU A 1 -1.02 9.83 18.37
CA LEU A 1 -0.65 9.81 16.96
C LEU A 1 -0.48 8.38 16.48
N ILE A 2 -0.93 8.08 15.25
CA ILE A 2 -0.80 6.78 14.62
C ILE A 2 0.19 6.93 13.46
N CYS A 3 1.26 6.14 13.44
CA CYS A 3 2.20 6.02 12.33
C CYS A 3 1.95 4.69 11.62
N GLY A 4 1.75 4.72 10.34
CA GLY A 4 1.53 3.54 9.51
C GLY A 4 0.33 3.71 8.58
N SER A 5 0.10 2.84 7.68
CA SER A 5 0.86 1.60 7.38
C SER A 5 1.94 1.88 6.31
N ASP A 6 2.21 0.89 5.46
CA ASP A 6 3.19 0.94 4.38
C ASP A 6 4.67 0.93 4.85
N GLN A 7 5.58 0.99 3.90
CA GLN A 7 7.02 0.84 4.11
C GLN A 7 7.69 2.10 4.68
N ILE A 8 7.02 2.78 5.60
CA ILE A 8 7.51 4.02 6.21
C ILE A 8 8.72 3.81 7.11
N TRP A 9 9.00 2.56 7.53
CA TRP A 9 10.20 2.18 8.25
C TRP A 9 11.23 1.47 7.36
N ASN A 10 11.09 1.57 6.02
CA ASN A 10 12.06 1.04 5.09
C ASN A 10 13.08 2.13 4.69
N PRO A 11 14.33 2.09 5.20
CA PRO A 11 15.30 3.16 4.98
C PRO A 11 15.75 3.31 3.52
N LYS A 12 15.48 2.32 2.66
CA LYS A 12 15.74 2.46 1.21
C LYS A 12 14.68 3.30 0.51
N ILE A 13 13.47 3.33 1.04
CA ILE A 13 12.38 4.12 0.45
C ILE A 13 12.38 5.54 1.02
N THR A 14 12.60 5.66 2.33
CA THR A 14 12.56 6.94 3.04
C THR A 14 13.93 7.65 3.11
N ASN A 15 14.94 7.12 2.42
CA ASN A 15 16.31 7.63 2.45
C ASN A 15 16.87 7.76 3.88
N GLY A 16 16.76 6.70 4.66
CA GLY A 16 17.03 6.64 6.08
C GLY A 16 15.74 6.43 6.89
N LEU A 17 15.82 6.43 8.21
CA LEU A 17 14.65 6.43 9.07
C LEU A 17 14.15 7.87 9.22
N ASP A 18 13.07 8.19 8.53
CA ASP A 18 12.50 9.55 8.52
C ASP A 18 11.98 9.92 9.92
N PRO A 19 12.45 11.04 10.51
CA PRO A 19 12.04 11.52 11.84
C PRO A 19 10.53 11.67 12.02
N PHE A 20 9.80 12.01 10.95
CA PHE A 20 8.36 12.14 10.99
C PHE A 20 7.66 10.80 11.25
N TYR A 21 8.14 9.72 10.60
CA TYR A 21 7.59 8.38 10.77
C TYR A 21 8.14 7.62 11.98
N THR A 22 9.24 8.09 12.56
CA THR A 22 9.90 7.46 13.70
C THR A 22 9.58 8.15 15.03
N ALA A 23 8.60 9.05 15.05
CA ALA A 23 8.12 9.74 16.25
C ALA A 23 9.21 10.62 16.92
N GLU A 24 10.03 11.29 16.14
CA GLU A 24 11.04 12.23 16.63
C GLU A 24 10.49 13.64 16.87
N ILE A 25 9.22 13.85 16.58
CA ILE A 25 8.55 15.13 16.83
C ILE A 25 8.18 15.23 18.30
N GLN A 26 8.55 16.32 18.96
CA GLN A 26 8.19 16.59 20.36
C GLN A 26 6.69 16.86 20.48
N THR A 27 6.01 16.04 21.29
CA THR A 27 4.58 16.16 21.57
C THR A 27 4.23 15.36 22.82
N ASP A 28 3.22 15.79 23.56
CA ASP A 28 2.64 15.06 24.69
C ASP A 28 1.75 13.87 24.24
N ALA A 29 1.47 13.77 22.97
CA ALA A 29 0.65 12.70 22.42
C ALA A 29 1.41 11.37 22.39
N LYS A 30 0.72 10.28 22.77
CA LYS A 30 1.27 8.93 22.64
C LYS A 30 1.35 8.53 21.17
N TYR A 31 2.48 7.93 20.79
CA TYR A 31 2.67 7.33 19.48
C TYR A 31 2.33 5.85 19.51
N ILE A 32 1.62 5.39 18.50
CA ILE A 32 1.42 3.97 18.18
C ILE A 32 1.78 3.73 16.73
N SER A 33 2.35 2.58 16.40
CA SER A 33 2.51 2.15 15.02
C SER A 33 1.42 1.14 14.66
N TYR A 34 0.85 1.28 13.45
CA TYR A 34 -0.12 0.33 12.91
C TYR A 34 0.34 -0.21 11.57
N ALA A 35 0.59 -1.53 11.50
CA ALA A 35 0.98 -2.22 10.28
C ALA A 35 2.17 -1.59 9.55
N VAL A 36 3.13 -1.01 10.26
CA VAL A 36 4.35 -0.48 9.64
C VAL A 36 5.13 -1.62 9.00
N SER A 37 5.78 -1.32 7.89
CA SER A 37 6.41 -2.32 7.03
C SER A 37 7.83 -1.93 6.66
N SER A 38 8.66 -2.96 6.43
CA SER A 38 9.97 -2.83 5.82
C SER A 38 10.32 -4.12 5.09
N GLU A 39 10.68 -4.02 3.81
CA GLU A 39 11.14 -5.16 3.01
C GLU A 39 12.61 -5.51 3.26
N ILE A 40 13.34 -4.63 3.93
CA ILE A 40 14.77 -4.81 4.13
C ILE A 40 14.99 -5.63 5.39
N LYS A 41 15.75 -6.71 5.24
CA LYS A 41 16.44 -7.31 6.38
C LYS A 41 17.52 -6.30 6.82
N PRO A 42 17.37 -5.57 7.91
CA PRO A 42 18.42 -4.70 8.37
C PRO A 42 19.66 -5.58 8.63
N ASN A 43 20.80 -5.14 8.13
CA ASN A 43 22.06 -5.67 8.66
C ASN A 43 22.16 -5.28 10.15
N GLN A 44 23.09 -5.83 10.90
CA GLN A 44 23.20 -5.61 12.33
C GLN A 44 23.27 -4.12 12.70
N GLN A 45 23.93 -3.27 11.93
CA GLN A 45 23.97 -1.82 12.13
C GLN A 45 22.63 -1.14 11.85
N GLY A 46 21.97 -1.51 10.77
CA GLY A 46 20.65 -0.98 10.44
C GLY A 46 19.59 -1.37 11.46
N LEU A 47 19.70 -2.56 12.07
CA LEU A 47 18.77 -3.04 13.08
C LEU A 47 18.89 -2.21 14.38
N GLU A 48 20.10 -1.89 14.80
CA GLU A 48 20.33 -1.07 16.01
C GLU A 48 19.66 0.31 15.95
N ALA A 49 19.54 0.89 14.75
CA ALA A 49 18.87 2.18 14.57
C ALA A 49 17.39 2.17 15.02
N TYR A 50 16.74 0.99 14.98
CA TYR A 50 15.36 0.87 15.43
C TYR A 50 15.20 0.89 16.97
N LYS A 51 16.26 0.68 17.76
CA LYS A 51 16.13 0.73 19.22
C LYS A 51 15.52 2.04 19.73
N GLY A 52 16.04 3.17 19.24
CA GLY A 52 15.50 4.48 19.58
C GLY A 52 14.06 4.67 19.11
N VAL A 53 13.75 4.19 17.92
CA VAL A 53 12.39 4.23 17.36
C VAL A 53 11.42 3.48 18.28
N LEU A 54 11.73 2.21 18.61
CA LEU A 54 10.87 1.34 19.41
C LEU A 54 10.60 1.92 20.82
N GLN A 55 11.54 2.67 21.38
CA GLN A 55 11.35 3.32 22.69
C GLN A 55 10.26 4.39 22.66
N ARG A 56 10.14 5.14 21.58
CA ARG A 56 9.19 6.26 21.42
C ARG A 56 7.74 5.80 21.28
N PHE A 57 7.50 4.58 20.78
CA PHE A 57 6.15 4.07 20.56
C PHE A 57 5.60 3.35 21.79
N SER A 58 4.37 3.68 22.18
CA SER A 58 3.66 3.03 23.30
C SER A 58 3.08 1.67 22.91
N LYS A 59 2.69 1.49 21.67
CA LYS A 59 2.23 0.24 21.06
C LYS A 59 2.85 0.09 19.69
N ILE A 60 3.25 -1.13 19.34
CA ILE A 60 3.96 -1.40 18.09
C ILE A 60 3.29 -2.55 17.38
N SER A 61 2.87 -2.31 16.15
CA SER A 61 2.45 -3.36 15.24
C SER A 61 3.09 -3.22 13.88
N VAL A 62 3.40 -4.36 13.29
CA VAL A 62 4.06 -4.47 11.99
C VAL A 62 3.29 -5.42 11.08
N ARG A 63 3.53 -5.35 9.78
CA ARG A 63 2.83 -6.16 8.79
C ARG A 63 3.50 -7.52 8.55
N GLU A 64 4.83 -7.59 8.55
CA GLU A 64 5.60 -8.78 8.23
C GLU A 64 6.08 -9.53 9.48
N SER A 65 5.96 -10.87 9.48
CA SER A 65 6.43 -11.74 10.57
C SER A 65 7.94 -11.63 10.78
N LEU A 66 8.72 -11.65 9.69
CA LEU A 66 10.17 -11.56 9.76
C LEU A 66 10.63 -10.22 10.38
N PHE A 67 9.99 -9.12 9.99
CA PHE A 67 10.32 -7.79 10.56
C PHE A 67 9.95 -7.73 12.04
N LYS A 68 8.81 -8.31 12.44
CA LYS A 68 8.44 -8.47 13.84
C LYS A 68 9.52 -9.20 14.64
N GLU A 69 9.96 -10.37 14.16
CA GLU A 69 10.97 -11.18 14.82
C GLU A 69 12.28 -10.41 15.02
N GLN A 70 12.74 -9.71 13.98
CA GLN A 70 13.93 -8.88 14.05
C GLN A 70 13.80 -7.74 15.07
N LEU A 71 12.69 -6.99 15.04
CA LEU A 71 12.48 -5.89 15.98
C LEU A 71 12.30 -6.39 17.42
N GLN A 72 11.71 -7.57 17.61
CA GLN A 72 11.49 -8.15 18.95
C GLN A 72 12.82 -8.43 19.68
N THR A 73 13.93 -8.63 18.97
CA THR A 73 15.27 -8.79 19.59
C THR A 73 15.80 -7.49 20.21
N LEU A 74 15.23 -6.34 19.87
CA LEU A 74 15.69 -5.02 20.27
C LEU A 74 14.90 -4.41 21.43
N THR A 75 13.79 -5.03 21.83
CA THR A 75 12.90 -4.45 22.85
C THR A 75 12.15 -5.50 23.65
N ASN A 76 11.88 -5.19 24.92
CA ASN A 76 10.98 -5.98 25.76
C ASN A 76 9.49 -5.63 25.54
N LYS A 77 9.18 -4.59 24.77
CA LYS A 77 7.80 -4.26 24.42
C LYS A 77 7.25 -5.33 23.49
N LYS A 78 5.98 -5.70 23.70
CA LYS A 78 5.29 -6.64 22.82
C LYS A 78 5.08 -6.01 21.44
N ILE A 79 5.62 -6.63 20.40
CA ILE A 79 5.36 -6.30 19.00
C ILE A 79 4.34 -7.29 18.46
N ILE A 80 3.27 -6.78 17.85
CA ILE A 80 2.23 -7.64 17.25
C ILE A 80 2.28 -7.56 15.72
N GLN A 81 1.99 -8.66 15.09
CA GLN A 81 1.74 -8.69 13.65
C GLN A 81 0.27 -8.45 13.40
N VAL A 82 -0.03 -7.58 12.44
CA VAL A 82 -1.39 -7.25 12.02
C VAL A 82 -1.47 -7.21 10.50
N LEU A 83 -2.66 -7.32 9.96
CA LEU A 83 -2.92 -7.13 8.53
C LEU A 83 -2.86 -5.65 8.16
N ASP A 84 -2.74 -5.40 6.86
CA ASP A 84 -2.84 -4.05 6.30
C ASP A 84 -4.18 -3.40 6.69
N PRO A 85 -4.23 -2.08 6.97
CA PRO A 85 -5.46 -1.39 7.37
C PRO A 85 -6.61 -1.50 6.36
N VAL A 86 -6.36 -1.86 5.12
CA VAL A 86 -7.43 -2.13 4.15
C VAL A 86 -8.40 -3.22 4.62
N PHE A 87 -7.95 -4.14 5.48
CA PHE A 87 -8.77 -5.21 6.07
C PHE A 87 -9.54 -4.79 7.32
N LEU A 88 -9.44 -3.54 7.77
CA LEU A 88 -10.23 -3.04 8.91
C LEU A 88 -11.70 -2.77 8.55
N LEU A 89 -11.99 -2.60 7.28
CA LEU A 89 -13.34 -2.43 6.78
C LEU A 89 -13.84 -3.70 6.13
N SER A 90 -15.14 -3.97 6.26
CA SER A 90 -15.80 -5.06 5.56
C SER A 90 -15.92 -4.76 4.05
N VAL A 91 -16.22 -5.79 3.26
CA VAL A 91 -16.50 -5.63 1.82
C VAL A 91 -17.68 -4.68 1.61
N GLU A 92 -18.71 -4.79 2.44
CA GLU A 92 -19.92 -3.94 2.40
C GLU A 92 -19.59 -2.48 2.68
N ASP A 93 -18.66 -2.20 3.62
CA ASP A 93 -18.20 -0.85 3.91
C ASP A 93 -17.44 -0.25 2.74
N TRP A 94 -16.54 -1.01 2.14
CA TRP A 94 -15.83 -0.60 0.94
C TRP A 94 -16.76 -0.36 -0.25
N LEU A 95 -17.76 -1.21 -0.46
CA LEU A 95 -18.74 -1.04 -1.52
C LEU A 95 -19.61 0.22 -1.30
N ARG A 96 -20.04 0.49 -0.04
CA ARG A 96 -20.74 1.74 0.29
C ARG A 96 -19.91 2.99 0.07
N PHE A 97 -18.61 2.91 0.32
CA PHE A 97 -17.67 4.00 0.07
C PHE A 97 -17.43 4.20 -1.43
N SER A 98 -17.50 3.17 -2.23
CA SER A 98 -17.13 3.16 -3.63
C SER A 98 -18.09 3.98 -4.52
N LYS A 99 -17.56 4.51 -5.63
CA LYS A 99 -18.34 5.13 -6.70
C LYS A 99 -17.90 4.55 -8.05
N LYS A 100 -18.86 4.14 -8.86
CA LYS A 100 -18.59 3.60 -10.21
C LYS A 100 -17.92 4.69 -11.06
N PRO A 101 -16.67 4.51 -11.53
CA PRO A 101 -15.95 5.55 -12.26
C PRO A 101 -16.21 5.51 -13.77
N PHE A 102 -16.58 4.32 -14.30
CA PHE A 102 -16.71 4.08 -15.72
C PHE A 102 -18.15 3.71 -16.08
N LYS A 103 -18.56 4.02 -17.33
CA LYS A 103 -19.83 3.56 -17.89
C LYS A 103 -19.75 2.11 -18.36
N GLU A 104 -18.55 1.62 -18.64
CA GLU A 104 -18.28 0.26 -19.04
C GLU A 104 -18.55 -0.71 -17.91
N GLU A 105 -19.24 -1.82 -18.21
CA GLU A 105 -19.57 -2.86 -17.22
C GLU A 105 -18.71 -4.11 -17.37
N ASN A 106 -18.20 -4.36 -18.58
CA ASN A 106 -17.37 -5.53 -18.86
C ASN A 106 -15.93 -5.09 -19.17
N TYR A 107 -15.10 -4.97 -18.12
CA TYR A 107 -13.73 -4.50 -18.30
C TYR A 107 -12.70 -5.24 -17.43
N ILE A 108 -11.48 -5.20 -17.93
CA ILE A 108 -10.27 -5.57 -17.21
C ILE A 108 -9.65 -4.28 -16.69
N LEU A 109 -9.46 -4.19 -15.38
CA LEU A 109 -8.73 -3.09 -14.78
C LEU A 109 -7.24 -3.39 -14.80
N VAL A 110 -6.45 -2.47 -15.36
CA VAL A 110 -4.99 -2.49 -15.28
C VAL A 110 -4.54 -1.36 -14.36
N TYR A 111 -3.88 -1.73 -13.26
CA TYR A 111 -3.27 -0.77 -12.35
C TYR A 111 -1.80 -1.09 -12.13
N GLN A 112 -0.92 -0.15 -12.49
CA GLN A 112 0.51 -0.34 -12.39
C GLN A 112 1.16 0.78 -11.59
N VAL A 113 1.83 0.43 -10.50
CA VAL A 113 2.71 1.34 -9.75
C VAL A 113 3.99 1.59 -10.55
N LYS A 114 4.56 0.52 -11.13
CA LYS A 114 5.68 0.58 -12.05
C LYS A 114 5.27 -0.06 -13.37
N ARG A 115 5.47 0.67 -14.44
CA ARG A 115 5.04 0.23 -15.77
C ARG A 115 5.80 -1.00 -16.24
N ASP A 116 5.06 -2.05 -16.61
CA ASP A 116 5.58 -3.27 -17.21
C ASP A 116 4.79 -3.62 -18.47
N ARG A 117 5.51 -3.84 -19.57
CA ARG A 117 4.92 -4.20 -20.87
C ARG A 117 4.28 -5.59 -20.87
N ASN A 118 4.76 -6.50 -20.03
CA ASN A 118 4.21 -7.85 -19.92
C ASN A 118 2.82 -7.84 -19.29
N VAL A 119 2.60 -6.97 -18.32
CA VAL A 119 1.28 -6.76 -17.69
C VAL A 119 0.26 -6.31 -18.75
N LEU A 120 0.62 -5.34 -19.58
CA LEU A 120 -0.26 -4.87 -20.66
C LEU A 120 -0.51 -5.96 -21.70
N ARG A 121 0.51 -6.73 -22.10
CA ARG A 121 0.36 -7.86 -23.03
C ARG A 121 -0.58 -8.92 -22.47
N TYR A 122 -0.44 -9.27 -21.21
CA TYR A 122 -1.31 -10.22 -20.55
C TYR A 122 -2.76 -9.71 -20.45
N ALA A 123 -2.95 -8.45 -20.10
CA ALA A 123 -4.27 -7.82 -20.10
C ALA A 123 -4.93 -7.82 -21.49
N GLN A 124 -4.13 -7.62 -22.56
CA GLN A 124 -4.62 -7.71 -23.95
C GLN A 124 -5.08 -9.13 -24.30
N GLN A 125 -4.33 -10.16 -23.92
CA GLN A 125 -4.74 -11.56 -24.12
C GLN A 125 -6.05 -11.88 -23.40
N LEU A 126 -6.17 -11.48 -22.12
CA LEU A 126 -7.40 -11.63 -21.36
C LEU A 126 -8.57 -10.87 -21.98
N SER A 127 -8.34 -9.67 -22.51
CA SER A 127 -9.35 -8.84 -23.18
C SER A 127 -9.94 -9.55 -24.38
N ILE A 128 -9.10 -10.13 -25.23
CA ILE A 128 -9.51 -10.87 -26.41
C ILE A 128 -10.29 -12.13 -26.01
N SER A 129 -9.76 -12.92 -25.07
CA SER A 129 -10.37 -14.19 -24.67
C SER A 129 -11.71 -14.03 -23.93
N ASN A 130 -11.99 -12.87 -23.36
CA ASN A 130 -13.18 -12.65 -22.52
C ASN A 130 -14.12 -11.57 -23.05
N ASP A 131 -13.85 -11.01 -24.23
CA ASP A 131 -14.58 -9.88 -24.82
C ASP A 131 -14.76 -8.71 -23.82
N CYS A 132 -13.66 -8.30 -23.20
CA CYS A 132 -13.62 -7.24 -22.20
C CYS A 132 -12.84 -6.02 -22.69
N LYS A 133 -13.27 -4.83 -22.32
CA LYS A 133 -12.48 -3.61 -22.55
C LYS A 133 -11.36 -3.51 -21.51
N ILE A 134 -10.25 -2.88 -21.89
CA ILE A 134 -9.18 -2.55 -20.94
C ILE A 134 -9.36 -1.12 -20.45
N MET A 135 -9.36 -0.96 -19.13
CA MET A 135 -9.36 0.33 -18.44
C MET A 135 -8.06 0.42 -17.65
N GLU A 136 -7.24 1.42 -17.92
CA GLU A 136 -5.94 1.60 -17.25
C GLU A 136 -6.02 2.76 -16.25
N ILE A 137 -5.65 2.49 -15.00
CA ILE A 137 -5.43 3.53 -13.97
C ILE A 137 -3.91 3.68 -13.78
N THR A 138 -3.44 4.91 -13.74
CA THR A 138 -2.05 5.23 -13.48
C THR A 138 -1.92 6.26 -12.37
N ALA A 139 -0.89 6.11 -11.54
CA ALA A 139 -0.51 7.10 -10.55
C ALA A 139 0.31 8.25 -11.17
N GLU A 140 0.84 8.05 -12.38
CA GLU A 140 1.60 9.07 -13.09
C GLU A 140 0.67 10.09 -13.75
N ALA A 141 0.98 11.37 -13.63
CA ALA A 141 0.31 12.42 -14.39
C ALA A 141 0.57 12.20 -15.89
N ASP A 142 -0.48 12.02 -16.66
CA ASP A 142 -0.37 11.84 -18.11
C ASP A 142 -0.65 13.19 -18.80
N PHE A 143 0.38 13.83 -19.29
CA PHE A 143 0.26 15.08 -20.06
C PHE A 143 -0.44 14.89 -21.42
N PHE A 144 -0.53 13.63 -21.88
CA PHE A 144 -1.22 13.25 -23.11
C PHE A 144 -2.24 12.15 -22.81
N PRO A 145 -3.47 12.51 -22.40
CA PRO A 145 -4.47 11.52 -22.00
C PRO A 145 -4.78 10.57 -23.17
N ARG A 146 -4.53 9.29 -22.96
CA ARG A 146 -4.90 8.23 -23.90
C ARG A 146 -6.34 7.80 -23.62
N LYS A 147 -7.06 7.43 -24.67
CA LYS A 147 -8.41 6.85 -24.50
C LYS A 147 -8.36 5.67 -23.52
N LYS A 148 -9.21 5.71 -22.47
CA LYS A 148 -9.34 4.68 -21.43
C LYS A 148 -8.17 4.57 -20.45
N ARG A 149 -7.33 5.61 -20.34
CA ARG A 149 -6.33 5.75 -19.31
C ARG A 149 -6.71 6.90 -18.37
N TYR A 150 -6.78 6.64 -17.08
CA TYR A 150 -7.27 7.55 -16.07
C TYR A 150 -6.19 7.82 -15.02
N SER A 151 -5.83 9.08 -14.83
CA SER A 151 -4.79 9.50 -13.87
C SER A 151 -5.37 10.23 -12.65
N MET A 152 -6.64 10.60 -12.67
CA MET A 152 -7.26 11.45 -11.65
C MET A 152 -8.63 10.89 -11.20
N LEU A 153 -8.61 9.72 -10.56
CA LEU A 153 -9.79 9.19 -9.89
C LEU A 153 -9.82 9.66 -8.44
N SER A 154 -11.02 9.99 -7.93
CA SER A 154 -11.19 10.16 -6.49
C SER A 154 -10.96 8.83 -5.76
N PRO A 155 -10.67 8.81 -4.45
CA PRO A 155 -10.54 7.56 -3.69
C PRO A 155 -11.76 6.64 -3.84
N GLN A 156 -12.97 7.20 -3.84
CA GLN A 156 -14.19 6.42 -4.05
C GLN A 156 -14.26 5.78 -5.45
N GLN A 157 -13.84 6.53 -6.46
CA GLN A 157 -13.80 6.04 -7.83
C GLN A 157 -12.71 4.99 -8.03
N PHE A 158 -11.56 5.15 -7.35
CA PHE A 158 -10.50 4.16 -7.35
C PHE A 158 -11.01 2.82 -6.81
N VAL A 159 -11.61 2.81 -5.61
CA VAL A 159 -12.22 1.60 -5.04
C VAL A 159 -13.30 1.03 -5.98
N GLY A 160 -14.15 1.89 -6.54
CA GLY A 160 -15.21 1.47 -7.46
C GLY A 160 -14.67 0.86 -8.76
N ALA A 161 -13.51 1.30 -9.23
CA ALA A 161 -12.86 0.70 -10.41
C ALA A 161 -12.44 -0.75 -10.15
N PHE A 162 -11.93 -1.06 -8.97
CA PHE A 162 -11.59 -2.43 -8.59
C PHE A 162 -12.85 -3.28 -8.34
N ALA A 163 -13.82 -2.73 -7.62
CA ALA A 163 -15.04 -3.45 -7.23
C ALA A 163 -15.90 -3.88 -8.43
N ASN A 164 -15.84 -3.14 -9.53
CA ASN A 164 -16.67 -3.42 -10.71
C ASN A 164 -15.89 -4.06 -11.89
N ALA A 165 -14.61 -4.34 -11.71
CA ALA A 165 -13.79 -4.99 -12.73
C ALA A 165 -14.11 -6.50 -12.80
N LYS A 166 -14.21 -7.06 -14.03
CA LYS A 166 -14.29 -8.50 -14.22
C LYS A 166 -12.96 -9.20 -13.88
N PHE A 167 -11.84 -8.54 -14.23
CA PHE A 167 -10.48 -8.97 -13.87
C PHE A 167 -9.66 -7.75 -13.48
N VAL A 168 -8.72 -7.96 -12.59
CA VAL A 168 -7.71 -6.96 -12.20
C VAL A 168 -6.33 -7.52 -12.52
N VAL A 169 -5.53 -6.73 -13.25
CA VAL A 169 -4.12 -7.03 -13.56
C VAL A 169 -3.28 -5.88 -12.99
N THR A 170 -2.44 -6.19 -12.02
CA THR A 170 -1.72 -5.15 -11.27
C THR A 170 -0.27 -5.55 -10.96
N THR A 171 0.59 -4.54 -10.80
CA THR A 171 1.93 -4.66 -10.20
C THR A 171 1.96 -4.13 -8.76
N SER A 172 0.82 -3.65 -8.24
CA SER A 172 0.73 -3.22 -6.85
C SER A 172 0.63 -4.43 -5.92
N PHE A 173 1.25 -4.31 -4.76
CA PHE A 173 1.12 -5.28 -3.68
C PHE A 173 -0.27 -5.16 -3.00
N HIS A 174 -0.74 -3.95 -2.87
CA HIS A 174 -2.05 -3.63 -2.26
C HIS A 174 -3.20 -3.78 -3.24
#